data_6738a20f91c50c7fbd534c93c2c1bbf9
#
_entry.id   6738a20f91c50c7fbd534c93c2c1bbf9
#
_cell.length_a   1.000
_cell.length_b   1.000
_cell.length_c   1.000
_cell.angle_alpha   90.00
_cell.angle_beta   90.00
_cell.angle_gamma   90.00
#
_symmetry.space_group_name_H-M   'P 1'
#
loop_
_entity.id
_entity.type
_entity.pdbx_description
1 polymer ?
#
loop_
_entity_poly.entity_id
_entity_poly.type
_entity_poly.pdbx_seq_one_letter_code
_entity_poly.pdbx_strand_id
1 'polypeptide(L)'
;MDKSTSYSSSNIYPSKVLKAKELCVSNFGFIHPIHVQLCPTNICNLNCSFCSCSKREKTQQLSIEELKKTIIDFYKLGTKAVTITGGGEPCCYEELSELLKILSDLRISSGMVSNGLLLEKHKYYLNLLTWCRVSASDDRDIDKLINVLQKVIPTVHIDWAISYVVTAKFNIDKLAKIVQFANLNKLTHVRLVSDLLDLDNLVSMESIKIQLEEMGIDDGLVLYQDRSNYVRGNSECRISLLKPVIAPDGFVYPCCGVQYALPDSEGLFPKQMRMCSIKEIPTYFCQQNIFDGSICEKCYYPAYNDVLETLTEHYDHGVFV
;
A
#
# COMPACT_ATOMS: atom_id res chain seq x y z
N MET A 1 -6.79 -11.04 18.80
CA MET A 1 -7.23 -10.41 17.54
C MET A 1 -6.18 -10.73 16.50
N ASP A 2 -6.56 -11.34 15.40
CA ASP A 2 -5.62 -11.71 14.35
C ASP A 2 -4.98 -10.46 13.73
N LYS A 3 -3.67 -10.28 13.90
CA LYS A 3 -2.91 -9.13 13.38
C LYS A 3 -2.77 -9.16 11.85
N SER A 4 -2.96 -10.32 11.23
CA SER A 4 -2.75 -10.52 9.79
C SER A 4 -3.56 -9.57 8.91
N THR A 5 -4.76 -9.16 9.38
CA THR A 5 -5.67 -8.28 8.66
C THR A 5 -5.55 -6.81 9.06
N SER A 6 -4.78 -6.46 10.10
CA SER A 6 -4.76 -5.11 10.66
C SER A 6 -4.25 -4.06 9.69
N TYR A 7 -3.25 -4.37 8.87
CA TYR A 7 -2.67 -3.46 7.87
C TYR A 7 -2.59 -4.05 6.45
N SER A 8 -3.10 -5.26 6.24
CA SER A 8 -3.28 -5.83 4.91
C SER A 8 -4.63 -5.41 4.32
N SER A 9 -4.68 -5.10 3.03
CA SER A 9 -5.96 -4.96 2.32
C SER A 9 -6.58 -6.34 2.17
N SER A 10 -7.59 -6.62 2.94
CA SER A 10 -8.38 -7.84 2.91
C SER A 10 -9.84 -7.52 2.58
N ASN A 11 -10.65 -8.53 2.38
CA ASN A 11 -12.09 -8.42 2.10
C ASN A 11 -12.90 -7.78 3.25
N ILE A 12 -12.26 -7.47 4.40
CA ILE A 12 -12.90 -6.78 5.55
C ILE A 12 -12.78 -5.25 5.49
N TYR A 13 -12.46 -4.70 4.37
CA TYR A 13 -12.18 -3.28 4.19
C TYR A 13 -13.35 -2.36 4.54
N PRO A 14 -14.57 -2.60 4.07
CA PRO A 14 -15.72 -1.80 4.46
C PRO A 14 -15.92 -1.74 5.97
N SER A 15 -15.69 -2.87 6.67
CA SER A 15 -15.80 -2.91 8.12
C SER A 15 -14.74 -2.11 8.87
N LYS A 16 -13.55 -1.89 8.30
CA LYS A 16 -12.55 -0.98 8.90
C LYS A 16 -13.00 0.48 8.83
N VAL A 17 -13.55 0.92 7.70
CA VAL A 17 -14.09 2.27 7.56
C VAL A 17 -15.26 2.47 8.52
N LEU A 18 -16.19 1.53 8.61
CA LEU A 18 -17.32 1.58 9.53
C LEU A 18 -16.89 1.63 11.00
N LYS A 19 -15.88 0.84 11.40
CA LYS A 19 -15.33 0.86 12.78
C LYS A 19 -14.59 2.15 13.12
N ALA A 20 -14.06 2.82 12.13
CA ALA A 20 -13.31 4.07 12.28
C ALA A 20 -14.08 5.28 11.70
N LYS A 21 -15.40 5.17 11.54
CA LYS A 21 -16.23 6.17 10.85
C LYS A 21 -15.99 7.60 11.34
N GLU A 22 -15.90 7.80 12.64
CA GLU A 22 -15.71 9.12 13.26
C GLU A 22 -14.32 9.73 12.98
N LEU A 23 -13.33 8.90 12.60
CA LEU A 23 -12.05 9.37 12.11
C LEU A 23 -12.07 9.60 10.59
N CYS A 24 -12.89 8.83 9.87
CA CYS A 24 -12.97 8.89 8.41
C CYS A 24 -13.86 10.02 7.92
N VAL A 25 -15.01 10.23 8.56
CA VAL A 25 -16.04 11.19 8.13
C VAL A 25 -16.50 12.01 9.33
N SER A 26 -16.53 13.33 9.17
CA SER A 26 -17.07 14.25 10.17
C SER A 26 -18.60 14.21 10.22
N ASN A 27 -19.20 14.77 11.28
CA ASN A 27 -20.66 14.91 11.40
C ASN A 27 -21.30 15.76 10.29
N PHE A 28 -20.51 16.48 9.51
CA PHE A 28 -20.96 17.28 8.37
C PHE A 28 -20.69 16.60 7.02
N GLY A 29 -20.34 15.29 7.01
CA GLY A 29 -20.07 14.53 5.81
C GLY A 29 -18.69 14.78 5.17
N PHE A 30 -17.78 15.53 5.80
CA PHE A 30 -16.42 15.74 5.30
C PHE A 30 -15.57 14.48 5.48
N ILE A 31 -14.97 13.99 4.40
CA ILE A 31 -14.05 12.87 4.42
C ILE A 31 -12.65 13.37 4.77
N HIS A 32 -12.05 12.78 5.80
CA HIS A 32 -10.68 13.08 6.21
C HIS A 32 -9.67 12.14 5.56
N PRO A 33 -8.51 12.64 5.10
CA PRO A 33 -7.43 11.79 4.55
C PRO A 33 -6.69 11.08 5.69
N ILE A 34 -7.37 10.13 6.35
CA ILE A 34 -6.84 9.49 7.55
C ILE A 34 -5.61 8.63 7.29
N HIS A 35 -5.45 8.14 6.05
CA HIS A 35 -4.33 7.29 5.65
C HIS A 35 -3.76 7.78 4.33
N VAL A 36 -2.53 8.22 4.32
CA VAL A 36 -1.82 8.67 3.12
C VAL A 36 -0.78 7.63 2.70
N GLN A 37 -0.71 7.33 1.41
CA GLN A 37 0.40 6.59 0.85
C GLN A 37 1.44 7.58 0.30
N LEU A 38 2.68 7.42 0.72
CA LEU A 38 3.78 8.31 0.39
C LEU A 38 4.84 7.57 -0.42
N CYS A 39 5.14 8.07 -1.62
CA CYS A 39 6.19 7.59 -2.49
C CYS A 39 7.31 8.66 -2.53
N PRO A 40 8.33 8.60 -1.66
CA PRO A 40 9.33 9.67 -1.57
C PRO A 40 10.25 9.73 -2.78
N THR A 41 10.51 8.59 -3.44
CA THR A 41 11.48 8.47 -4.53
C THR A 41 11.05 7.45 -5.57
N ASN A 42 11.47 7.68 -6.81
CA ASN A 42 11.41 6.71 -7.91
C ASN A 42 12.70 5.89 -8.05
N ILE A 43 13.75 6.24 -7.31
CA ILE A 43 15.03 5.50 -7.31
C ILE A 43 14.80 4.11 -6.73
N CYS A 44 15.31 3.08 -7.39
CA CYS A 44 15.20 1.70 -6.96
C CYS A 44 16.45 0.91 -7.35
N ASN A 45 16.91 0.04 -6.46
CA ASN A 45 18.02 -0.86 -6.69
C ASN A 45 17.63 -2.16 -7.43
N LEU A 46 16.33 -2.30 -7.82
CA LEU A 46 15.80 -3.43 -8.57
C LEU A 46 15.04 -2.96 -9.82
N ASN A 47 14.84 -3.89 -10.77
CA ASN A 47 14.03 -3.70 -11.97
C ASN A 47 13.16 -4.95 -12.20
N CYS A 48 12.14 -5.12 -11.36
CA CYS A 48 11.25 -6.30 -11.39
C CYS A 48 10.31 -6.26 -12.60
N SER A 49 10.04 -7.42 -13.22
CA SER A 49 9.13 -7.57 -14.37
C SER A 49 7.69 -7.17 -14.03
N PHE A 50 7.21 -7.55 -12.83
CA PHE A 50 5.87 -7.26 -12.29
C PHE A 50 5.74 -5.87 -11.66
N CYS A 51 6.71 -4.99 -11.84
CA CYS A 51 6.71 -3.69 -11.16
C CYS A 51 5.68 -2.74 -11.75
N SER A 52 4.64 -2.39 -10.96
CA SER A 52 3.62 -1.40 -11.35
C SER A 52 4.17 0.00 -11.65
N CYS A 53 5.42 0.27 -11.32
CA CYS A 53 6.10 1.52 -11.61
C CYS A 53 7.31 1.34 -12.54
N SER A 54 7.32 0.31 -13.40
CA SER A 54 8.47 -0.02 -14.26
C SER A 54 8.85 1.11 -15.21
N LYS A 55 7.86 1.86 -15.73
CA LYS A 55 8.04 2.96 -16.69
C LYS A 55 8.22 4.33 -16.02
N ARG A 56 8.41 4.40 -14.68
CA ARG A 56 8.59 5.66 -13.95
C ARG A 56 9.84 6.43 -14.38
N GLU A 57 9.83 7.75 -14.21
CA GLU A 57 11.05 8.57 -14.29
C GLU A 57 11.95 8.26 -13.08
N LYS A 58 13.03 7.50 -13.33
CA LYS A 58 13.83 6.83 -12.28
C LYS A 58 14.60 7.77 -11.36
N THR A 59 14.77 9.03 -11.73
CA THR A 59 15.56 10.02 -10.95
C THR A 59 14.69 10.93 -10.09
N GLN A 60 13.37 10.91 -10.27
CA GLN A 60 12.46 11.77 -9.51
C GLN A 60 12.41 11.38 -8.04
N GLN A 61 12.48 12.39 -7.19
CA GLN A 61 12.24 12.27 -5.74
C GLN A 61 11.82 13.63 -5.18
N LEU A 62 11.12 13.59 -4.06
CA LEU A 62 10.78 14.79 -3.29
C LEU A 62 11.91 15.12 -2.32
N SER A 63 12.18 16.40 -2.10
CA SER A 63 13.08 16.84 -1.03
C SER A 63 12.46 16.58 0.34
N ILE A 64 13.28 16.52 1.37
CA ILE A 64 12.78 16.32 2.74
C ILE A 64 11.94 17.50 3.21
N GLU A 65 12.25 18.72 2.75
CA GLU A 65 11.48 19.93 3.03
C GLU A 65 10.07 19.86 2.43
N GLU A 66 9.96 19.41 1.17
CA GLU A 66 8.67 19.20 0.53
C GLU A 66 7.85 18.13 1.26
N LEU A 67 8.49 17.00 1.61
CA LEU A 67 7.85 15.94 2.37
C LEU A 67 7.39 16.41 3.75
N LYS A 68 8.23 17.12 4.47
CA LYS A 68 7.89 17.66 5.80
C LYS A 68 6.68 18.59 5.73
N LYS A 69 6.67 19.53 4.79
CA LYS A 69 5.53 20.42 4.58
C LYS A 69 4.26 19.63 4.24
N THR A 70 4.37 18.71 3.30
CA THR A 70 3.26 17.85 2.84
C THR A 70 2.66 17.03 4.00
N ILE A 71 3.51 16.42 4.82
CA ILE A 71 3.08 15.63 6.00
C ILE A 71 2.40 16.53 7.03
N ILE A 72 2.91 17.74 7.29
CA ILE A 72 2.27 18.70 8.21
C ILE A 72 0.90 19.12 7.68
N ASP A 73 0.77 19.36 6.39
CA ASP A 73 -0.52 19.73 5.78
C ASP A 73 -1.54 18.59 5.94
N PHE A 74 -1.17 17.35 5.67
CA PHE A 74 -2.03 16.18 5.89
C PHE A 74 -2.31 15.91 7.38
N TYR A 75 -1.34 16.13 8.27
CA TYR A 75 -1.54 16.02 9.72
C TYR A 75 -2.65 16.98 10.21
N LYS A 76 -2.66 18.23 9.73
CA LYS A 76 -3.70 19.22 10.02
C LYS A 76 -5.07 18.82 9.48
N LEU A 77 -5.12 18.08 8.38
CA LEU A 77 -6.34 17.53 7.78
C LEU A 77 -6.86 16.26 8.49
N GLY A 78 -6.16 15.76 9.51
CA GLY A 78 -6.61 14.62 10.32
C GLY A 78 -5.90 13.30 10.02
N THR A 79 -4.86 13.28 9.21
CA THR A 79 -4.10 12.05 8.91
C THR A 79 -3.56 11.39 10.17
N LYS A 80 -3.80 10.08 10.30
CA LYS A 80 -3.38 9.23 11.42
C LYS A 80 -2.34 8.20 11.03
N ALA A 81 -2.27 7.84 9.75
CA ALA A 81 -1.34 6.82 9.26
C ALA A 81 -0.71 7.22 7.93
N VAL A 82 0.54 6.83 7.73
CA VAL A 82 1.26 6.95 6.47
C VAL A 82 1.87 5.59 6.10
N THR A 83 1.64 5.15 4.86
CA THR A 83 2.39 4.03 4.29
C THR A 83 3.46 4.56 3.36
N ILE A 84 4.73 4.38 3.74
CA ILE A 84 5.87 4.69 2.89
C ILE A 84 6.06 3.54 1.91
N THR A 85 6.02 3.85 0.63
CA THR A 85 6.20 2.85 -0.43
C THR A 85 6.86 3.55 -1.62
N GLY A 86 6.82 3.01 -2.79
CA GLY A 86 7.46 3.72 -3.89
C GLY A 86 6.68 3.70 -5.18
N GLY A 87 7.03 4.64 -6.00
CA GLY A 87 7.52 4.48 -7.36
C GLY A 87 8.82 3.67 -7.40
N GLY A 88 9.76 3.94 -6.49
CA GLY A 88 11.01 3.22 -6.28
C GLY A 88 11.06 2.42 -4.97
N GLU A 89 12.26 2.28 -4.44
CA GLU A 89 12.52 1.62 -3.16
C GLU A 89 12.70 2.66 -2.06
N PRO A 90 11.90 2.65 -0.97
CA PRO A 90 12.04 3.61 0.12
C PRO A 90 13.44 3.65 0.74
N CYS A 91 14.11 2.51 0.86
CA CYS A 91 15.49 2.45 1.40
C CYS A 91 16.55 3.04 0.47
N CYS A 92 16.20 3.42 -0.76
CA CYS A 92 17.06 4.22 -1.66
C CYS A 92 16.91 5.72 -1.42
N TYR A 93 15.91 6.17 -0.65
CA TYR A 93 15.75 7.57 -0.28
C TYR A 93 16.75 7.90 0.83
N GLU A 94 17.65 8.85 0.58
CA GLU A 94 18.75 9.13 1.49
C GLU A 94 18.29 9.66 2.85
N GLU A 95 17.26 10.52 2.84
CA GLU A 95 16.68 11.12 4.04
C GLU A 95 15.56 10.27 4.67
N LEU A 96 15.50 8.96 4.39
CA LEU A 96 14.47 8.07 4.98
C LEU A 96 14.46 8.14 6.51
N SER A 97 15.62 8.22 7.15
CA SER A 97 15.72 8.30 8.61
C SER A 97 15.11 9.59 9.17
N GLU A 98 15.26 10.70 8.47
CA GLU A 98 14.63 11.99 8.85
C GLU A 98 13.13 11.95 8.61
N LEU A 99 12.68 11.41 7.48
CA LEU A 99 11.27 11.19 7.20
C LEU A 99 10.58 10.37 8.32
N LEU A 100 11.20 9.28 8.77
CA LEU A 100 10.67 8.46 9.86
C LEU A 100 10.58 9.22 11.18
N LYS A 101 11.57 10.07 11.50
CA LYS A 101 11.52 10.95 12.68
C LYS A 101 10.38 11.95 12.60
N ILE A 102 10.20 12.63 11.46
CA ILE A 102 9.10 13.59 11.26
C ILE A 102 7.75 12.92 11.53
N LEU A 103 7.51 11.72 11.01
CA LEU A 103 6.26 10.99 11.23
C LEU A 103 6.07 10.61 12.71
N SER A 104 7.14 10.15 13.36
CA SER A 104 7.14 9.78 14.78
C SER A 104 6.86 10.99 15.69
N ASP A 105 7.51 12.14 15.45
CA ASP A 105 7.33 13.37 16.21
C ASP A 105 5.90 13.89 16.13
N LEU A 106 5.25 13.74 14.97
CA LEU A 106 3.83 14.06 14.76
C LEU A 106 2.89 12.97 15.28
N ARG A 107 3.41 11.87 15.84
CA ARG A 107 2.62 10.71 16.28
C ARG A 107 1.73 10.12 15.18
N ILE A 108 2.20 10.15 13.95
CA ILE A 108 1.56 9.50 12.81
C ILE A 108 2.07 8.06 12.76
N SER A 109 1.16 7.09 12.82
CA SER A 109 1.52 5.68 12.65
C SER A 109 2.10 5.46 11.24
N SER A 110 3.30 4.91 11.15
CA SER A 110 3.94 4.68 9.86
C SER A 110 4.15 3.21 9.56
N GLY A 111 3.89 2.82 8.33
CA GLY A 111 4.23 1.51 7.80
C GLY A 111 5.10 1.65 6.56
N MET A 112 5.86 0.63 6.23
CA MET A 112 6.72 0.64 5.05
C MET A 112 6.56 -0.62 4.21
N VAL A 113 6.55 -0.44 2.88
CA VAL A 113 6.68 -1.54 1.91
C VAL A 113 8.02 -1.39 1.21
N SER A 114 8.89 -2.39 1.35
CA SER A 114 10.27 -2.38 0.86
C SER A 114 10.59 -3.67 0.11
N ASN A 115 11.55 -3.63 -0.81
CA ASN A 115 12.11 -4.83 -1.40
C ASN A 115 13.03 -5.63 -0.45
N GLY A 116 13.35 -5.06 0.70
CA GLY A 116 14.08 -5.72 1.78
C GLY A 116 15.60 -5.66 1.72
N LEU A 117 16.19 -5.46 0.53
CA LEU A 117 17.64 -5.65 0.34
C LEU A 117 18.53 -4.59 1.01
N LEU A 118 17.97 -3.41 1.31
CA LEU A 118 18.70 -2.30 1.93
C LEU A 118 18.24 -1.98 3.36
N LEU A 119 17.41 -2.83 3.98
CA LEU A 119 16.87 -2.61 5.33
C LEU A 119 17.99 -2.47 6.38
N GLU A 120 19.08 -3.22 6.24
CA GLU A 120 20.21 -3.18 7.16
C GLU A 120 20.84 -1.78 7.26
N LYS A 121 20.83 -1.01 6.16
CA LYS A 121 21.32 0.38 6.12
C LYS A 121 20.55 1.30 7.07
N HIS A 122 19.27 1.04 7.28
CA HIS A 122 18.36 1.91 8.03
C HIS A 122 17.89 1.30 9.36
N LYS A 123 18.43 0.15 9.80
CA LYS A 123 17.91 -0.67 10.90
C LYS A 123 17.67 0.11 12.20
N TYR A 124 18.48 1.09 12.53
CA TYR A 124 18.36 1.89 13.76
C TYR A 124 17.08 2.73 13.80
N TYR A 125 16.54 3.11 12.64
CA TYR A 125 15.36 3.94 12.54
C TYR A 125 14.09 3.14 12.23
N LEU A 126 14.21 1.86 11.85
CA LEU A 126 13.05 1.03 11.53
C LEU A 126 12.13 0.80 12.73
N ASN A 127 12.63 0.91 13.98
CA ASN A 127 11.81 0.86 15.20
C ASN A 127 10.81 2.03 15.33
N LEU A 128 10.94 3.09 14.52
CA LEU A 128 9.94 4.17 14.42
C LEU A 128 8.72 3.77 13.59
N LEU A 129 8.79 2.66 12.86
CA LEU A 129 7.66 2.10 12.11
C LEU A 129 6.74 1.31 13.04
N THR A 130 5.46 1.26 12.69
CA THR A 130 4.49 0.32 13.28
C THR A 130 4.63 -1.07 12.65
N TRP A 131 4.88 -1.12 11.34
CA TRP A 131 5.05 -2.36 10.59
C TRP A 131 5.93 -2.17 9.35
N CYS A 132 6.56 -3.27 8.92
CA CYS A 132 7.24 -3.34 7.63
C CYS A 132 6.79 -4.59 6.86
N ARG A 133 6.42 -4.42 5.60
CA ARG A 133 6.09 -5.52 4.70
C ARG A 133 7.12 -5.61 3.59
N VAL A 134 7.80 -6.75 3.55
CA VAL A 134 8.85 -7.01 2.57
C VAL A 134 8.27 -7.67 1.34
N SER A 135 8.62 -7.14 0.18
CA SER A 135 8.20 -7.65 -1.11
C SER A 135 9.09 -8.82 -1.55
N ALA A 136 8.50 -9.93 -1.96
CA ALA A 136 9.16 -11.10 -2.54
C ALA A 136 8.46 -11.52 -3.84
N SER A 137 9.10 -12.34 -4.65
CA SER A 137 8.53 -12.93 -5.87
C SER A 137 9.46 -14.01 -6.43
N ASP A 138 8.98 -14.74 -7.42
CA ASP A 138 9.77 -15.76 -8.13
C ASP A 138 11.01 -15.22 -8.84
N ASP A 139 10.94 -13.98 -9.32
CA ASP A 139 12.05 -13.31 -10.03
C ASP A 139 13.17 -12.83 -9.09
N ARG A 140 13.01 -13.02 -7.76
CA ARG A 140 13.98 -12.55 -6.76
C ARG A 140 14.85 -13.68 -6.23
N ASP A 141 16.04 -13.30 -5.79
CA ASP A 141 16.91 -14.15 -4.98
C ASP A 141 16.37 -14.20 -3.55
N ILE A 142 15.59 -15.25 -3.27
CA ILE A 142 14.93 -15.45 -1.97
C ILE A 142 15.95 -15.74 -0.87
N ASP A 143 17.03 -16.47 -1.17
CA ASP A 143 18.04 -16.80 -0.17
C ASP A 143 18.79 -15.52 0.28
N LYS A 144 19.13 -14.64 -0.67
CA LYS A 144 19.69 -13.32 -0.36
C LYS A 144 18.74 -12.48 0.50
N LEU A 145 17.45 -12.47 0.18
CA LEU A 145 16.44 -11.74 0.94
C LEU A 145 16.34 -12.27 2.36
N ILE A 146 16.24 -13.59 2.55
CA ILE A 146 16.18 -14.25 3.86
C ILE A 146 17.42 -13.90 4.69
N ASN A 147 18.62 -13.93 4.09
CA ASN A 147 19.86 -13.58 4.76
C ASN A 147 19.86 -12.14 5.33
N VAL A 148 19.28 -11.17 4.62
CA VAL A 148 19.12 -9.80 5.15
C VAL A 148 18.10 -9.78 6.28
N LEU A 149 16.95 -10.44 6.11
CA LEU A 149 15.88 -10.44 7.12
C LEU A 149 16.32 -11.11 8.42
N GLN A 150 17.11 -12.19 8.37
CA GLN A 150 17.68 -12.85 9.55
C GLN A 150 18.57 -11.93 10.40
N LYS A 151 19.20 -10.93 9.79
CA LYS A 151 20.03 -9.94 10.51
C LYS A 151 19.19 -8.77 11.07
N VAL A 152 18.10 -8.41 10.40
CA VAL A 152 17.32 -7.21 10.74
C VAL A 152 16.20 -7.52 11.72
N ILE A 153 15.39 -8.57 11.48
CA ILE A 153 14.21 -8.90 12.28
C ILE A 153 14.52 -9.05 13.78
N PRO A 154 15.60 -9.74 14.20
CA PRO A 154 15.88 -9.88 15.63
C PRO A 154 16.22 -8.57 16.35
N THR A 155 16.57 -7.51 15.61
CA THR A 155 17.03 -6.22 16.16
C THR A 155 15.99 -5.09 16.01
N VAL A 156 14.88 -5.35 15.32
CA VAL A 156 13.85 -4.34 15.02
C VAL A 156 12.50 -4.88 15.46
N HIS A 157 11.92 -4.24 16.50
CA HIS A 157 10.72 -4.71 17.19
C HIS A 157 9.44 -4.06 16.66
N ILE A 158 9.04 -4.46 15.47
CA ILE A 158 7.83 -4.00 14.77
C ILE A 158 7.06 -5.21 14.24
N ASP A 159 5.85 -4.98 13.72
CA ASP A 159 5.13 -6.04 13.00
C ASP A 159 5.76 -6.26 11.60
N TRP A 160 6.23 -7.48 11.35
CA TRP A 160 6.82 -7.87 10.08
C TRP A 160 5.87 -8.73 9.26
N ALA A 161 5.81 -8.49 7.96
CA ALA A 161 5.08 -9.32 7.00
C ALA A 161 5.84 -9.44 5.68
N ILE A 162 5.43 -10.41 4.86
CA ILE A 162 5.92 -10.55 3.49
C ILE A 162 4.75 -10.42 2.51
N SER A 163 4.98 -9.79 1.37
CA SER A 163 4.08 -9.81 0.21
C SER A 163 4.78 -10.51 -0.93
N TYR A 164 4.26 -11.64 -1.32
CA TYR A 164 4.79 -12.44 -2.44
C TYR A 164 3.95 -12.19 -3.68
N VAL A 165 4.57 -11.67 -4.75
CA VAL A 165 3.91 -11.54 -6.05
C VAL A 165 4.06 -12.84 -6.80
N VAL A 166 2.94 -13.47 -7.11
CA VAL A 166 2.84 -14.71 -7.87
C VAL A 166 2.83 -14.35 -9.35
N THR A 167 3.90 -14.67 -10.05
CA THR A 167 4.06 -14.41 -11.49
C THR A 167 3.78 -15.66 -12.32
N ALA A 168 3.72 -15.56 -13.63
CA ALA A 168 3.61 -16.72 -14.54
C ALA A 168 4.76 -17.74 -14.40
N LYS A 169 5.90 -17.30 -13.81
CA LYS A 169 7.07 -18.16 -13.52
C LYS A 169 7.04 -18.73 -12.11
N PHE A 170 5.85 -18.93 -11.56
CA PHE A 170 5.67 -19.39 -10.18
C PHE A 170 6.50 -20.63 -9.85
N ASN A 171 7.14 -20.58 -8.68
CA ASN A 171 7.95 -21.67 -8.15
C ASN A 171 7.58 -21.92 -6.68
N ILE A 172 6.94 -23.07 -6.44
CA ILE A 172 6.44 -23.44 -5.12
C ILE A 172 7.56 -23.57 -4.07
N ASP A 173 8.76 -24.03 -4.45
CA ASP A 173 9.87 -24.19 -3.51
C ASP A 173 10.35 -22.84 -2.95
N LYS A 174 10.35 -21.79 -3.79
CA LYS A 174 10.68 -20.44 -3.33
C LYS A 174 9.63 -19.89 -2.37
N LEU A 175 8.36 -20.09 -2.66
CA LEU A 175 7.27 -19.71 -1.76
C LEU A 175 7.35 -20.49 -0.46
N ALA A 176 7.55 -21.81 -0.54
CA ALA A 176 7.70 -22.70 0.61
C ALA A 176 8.79 -22.21 1.59
N LYS A 177 9.98 -21.84 1.07
CA LYS A 177 11.05 -21.24 1.87
C LYS A 177 10.59 -19.96 2.58
N ILE A 178 9.85 -19.09 1.90
CA ILE A 178 9.32 -17.83 2.49
C ILE A 178 8.30 -18.12 3.59
N VAL A 179 7.37 -19.07 3.38
CA VAL A 179 6.36 -19.43 4.38
C VAL A 179 7.01 -20.05 5.61
N GLN A 180 7.95 -20.99 5.42
CA GLN A 180 8.71 -21.59 6.52
C GLN A 180 9.51 -20.54 7.30
N PHE A 181 10.19 -19.61 6.60
CA PHE A 181 10.91 -18.51 7.23
C PHE A 181 9.96 -17.63 8.06
N ALA A 182 8.78 -17.31 7.52
CA ALA A 182 7.80 -16.49 8.19
C ALA A 182 7.24 -17.17 9.45
N ASN A 183 6.94 -18.47 9.39
CA ASN A 183 6.51 -19.28 10.53
C ASN A 183 7.58 -19.31 11.64
N LEU A 184 8.83 -19.61 11.30
CA LEU A 184 9.94 -19.68 12.24
C LEU A 184 10.21 -18.35 12.96
N ASN A 185 10.06 -17.23 12.25
CA ASN A 185 10.30 -15.88 12.79
C ASN A 185 9.02 -15.20 13.31
N LYS A 186 7.88 -15.92 13.35
CA LYS A 186 6.58 -15.43 13.86
C LYS A 186 6.15 -14.12 13.19
N LEU A 187 6.31 -14.05 11.86
CA LEU A 187 5.82 -12.90 11.11
C LEU A 187 4.28 -12.85 11.18
N THR A 188 3.71 -11.67 10.96
CA THR A 188 2.24 -11.51 11.07
C THR A 188 1.50 -12.21 9.95
N HIS A 189 2.03 -12.19 8.73
CA HIS A 189 1.46 -12.89 7.58
C HIS A 189 2.41 -12.93 6.38
N VAL A 190 2.15 -13.87 5.47
CA VAL A 190 2.62 -13.87 4.09
C VAL A 190 1.43 -13.62 3.17
N ARG A 191 1.39 -12.49 2.49
CA ARG A 191 0.32 -12.17 1.55
C ARG A 191 0.72 -12.55 0.15
N LEU A 192 0.01 -13.48 -0.47
CA LEU A 192 0.13 -13.79 -1.89
C LEU A 192 -0.74 -12.82 -2.70
N VAL A 193 -0.20 -12.28 -3.76
CA VAL A 193 -0.93 -11.39 -4.67
C VAL A 193 -0.62 -11.78 -6.12
N SER A 194 -1.65 -11.77 -6.96
CA SER A 194 -1.48 -11.99 -8.39
C SER A 194 -0.69 -10.86 -9.04
N ASP A 195 0.04 -11.17 -10.10
CA ASP A 195 0.65 -10.17 -10.98
C ASP A 195 -0.45 -9.46 -11.78
N LEU A 196 -0.70 -8.19 -11.46
CA LEU A 196 -1.76 -7.40 -12.11
C LEU A 196 -1.34 -6.86 -13.49
N LEU A 197 -0.09 -7.03 -13.89
CA LEU A 197 0.40 -6.69 -15.23
C LEU A 197 0.33 -7.85 -16.20
N ASP A 198 0.04 -9.07 -15.71
CA ASP A 198 -0.05 -10.29 -16.53
C ASP A 198 -1.31 -11.10 -16.14
N LEU A 199 -2.48 -10.51 -16.38
CA LEU A 199 -3.77 -11.11 -16.03
C LEU A 199 -4.11 -12.36 -16.83
N ASP A 200 -3.50 -12.57 -18.01
CA ASP A 200 -3.74 -13.72 -18.87
C ASP A 200 -3.02 -14.98 -18.37
N ASN A 201 -2.00 -14.84 -17.54
CA ASN A 201 -1.16 -15.94 -17.03
C ASN A 201 -1.24 -16.07 -15.49
N LEU A 202 -2.43 -15.86 -14.93
CA LEU A 202 -2.63 -15.97 -13.48
C LEU A 202 -2.48 -17.41 -13.00
N VAL A 203 -1.75 -17.58 -11.91
CA VAL A 203 -1.65 -18.86 -11.19
C VAL A 203 -2.77 -18.92 -10.14
N SER A 204 -3.51 -20.03 -10.12
CA SER A 204 -4.62 -20.22 -9.17
C SER A 204 -4.12 -20.24 -7.73
N MET A 205 -4.69 -19.38 -6.88
CA MET A 205 -4.39 -19.33 -5.44
C MET A 205 -4.80 -20.63 -4.74
N GLU A 206 -5.87 -21.30 -5.19
CA GLU A 206 -6.29 -22.60 -4.66
C GLU A 206 -5.27 -23.69 -4.99
N SER A 207 -4.75 -23.71 -6.22
CA SER A 207 -3.68 -24.64 -6.60
C SER A 207 -2.41 -24.45 -5.76
N ILE A 208 -2.06 -23.22 -5.43
CA ILE A 208 -0.91 -22.94 -4.56
C ILE A 208 -1.16 -23.47 -3.15
N LYS A 209 -2.35 -23.29 -2.63
CA LYS A 209 -2.73 -23.79 -1.31
C LYS A 209 -2.60 -25.32 -1.24
N ILE A 210 -3.15 -26.03 -2.20
CA ILE A 210 -3.05 -27.50 -2.29
C ILE A 210 -1.58 -27.94 -2.31
N GLN A 211 -0.74 -27.29 -3.11
CA GLN A 211 0.69 -27.64 -3.19
C GLN A 211 1.42 -27.43 -1.85
N LEU A 212 1.13 -26.36 -1.10
CA LEU A 212 1.72 -26.14 0.23
C LEU A 212 1.25 -27.23 1.22
N GLU A 213 -0.03 -27.62 1.18
CA GLU A 213 -0.58 -28.71 1.99
C GLU A 213 0.10 -30.06 1.67
N GLU A 214 0.27 -30.38 0.39
CA GLU A 214 0.98 -31.61 -0.07
C GLU A 214 2.46 -31.64 0.38
N MET A 215 3.09 -30.48 0.50
CA MET A 215 4.45 -30.34 1.05
C MET A 215 4.50 -30.38 2.58
N GLY A 216 3.36 -30.47 3.25
CA GLY A 216 3.25 -30.44 4.73
C GLY A 216 3.65 -29.10 5.35
N ILE A 217 3.48 -27.99 4.62
CA ILE A 217 3.82 -26.65 5.08
C ILE A 217 2.59 -26.02 5.73
N ASP A 218 2.75 -25.56 6.97
CA ASP A 218 1.72 -24.79 7.68
C ASP A 218 1.52 -23.43 6.99
N ASP A 219 0.33 -23.25 6.37
CA ASP A 219 -0.09 -22.05 5.67
C ASP A 219 -0.97 -21.12 6.51
N GLY A 220 -1.12 -21.37 7.81
CA GLY A 220 -2.04 -20.63 8.69
C GLY A 220 -1.81 -19.12 8.73
N LEU A 221 -0.61 -18.63 8.35
CA LEU A 221 -0.34 -17.21 8.23
C LEU A 221 -0.37 -16.70 6.76
N VAL A 222 -0.75 -17.56 5.79
CA VAL A 222 -0.82 -17.16 4.38
C VAL A 222 -2.16 -16.51 4.06
N LEU A 223 -2.13 -15.33 3.46
CA LEU A 223 -3.30 -14.61 2.95
C LEU A 223 -3.34 -14.73 1.43
N TYR A 224 -4.25 -15.51 0.92
CA TYR A 224 -4.46 -15.70 -0.50
C TYR A 224 -5.31 -14.56 -1.06
N GLN A 225 -4.72 -13.66 -1.86
CA GLN A 225 -5.40 -12.50 -2.43
C GLN A 225 -5.35 -12.53 -3.95
N ASP A 226 -6.37 -13.13 -4.55
CA ASP A 226 -6.64 -12.93 -5.96
C ASP A 226 -7.21 -11.50 -6.15
N ARG A 227 -6.53 -10.70 -6.98
CA ARG A 227 -6.91 -9.33 -7.32
C ARG A 227 -7.34 -9.20 -8.77
N SER A 228 -7.75 -10.29 -9.40
CA SER A 228 -8.22 -10.29 -10.78
C SER A 228 -9.55 -9.55 -10.98
N ASN A 229 -10.33 -9.40 -9.89
CA ASN A 229 -11.64 -8.76 -9.95
C ASN A 229 -11.53 -7.24 -9.86
N TYR A 230 -12.05 -6.54 -10.85
CA TYR A 230 -12.17 -5.09 -10.91
C TYR A 230 -13.48 -4.69 -11.61
N VAL A 231 -13.88 -3.45 -11.41
CA VAL A 231 -15.01 -2.82 -12.09
C VAL A 231 -14.55 -1.53 -12.77
N ARG A 232 -15.40 -0.93 -13.59
CA ARG A 232 -15.17 0.44 -14.06
C ARG A 232 -15.34 1.42 -12.90
N GLY A 233 -14.53 2.47 -12.84
CA GLY A 233 -14.68 3.53 -11.84
C GLY A 233 -15.94 4.36 -12.05
N ASN A 234 -16.37 5.04 -10.99
CA ASN A 234 -17.51 5.95 -10.99
C ASN A 234 -17.06 7.43 -10.93
N SER A 235 -17.99 8.35 -11.21
CA SER A 235 -17.71 9.79 -11.21
C SER A 235 -17.32 10.36 -9.84
N GLU A 236 -17.70 9.70 -8.74
CA GLU A 236 -17.45 10.16 -7.38
C GLU A 236 -16.52 9.21 -6.62
N CYS A 237 -15.22 9.37 -6.86
CA CYS A 237 -14.20 8.56 -6.22
C CYS A 237 -13.90 9.06 -4.80
N ARG A 238 -14.77 8.75 -3.81
CA ARG A 238 -14.64 9.21 -2.42
C ARG A 238 -13.40 8.70 -1.70
N ILE A 239 -12.87 7.53 -2.10
CA ILE A 239 -11.60 7.01 -1.57
C ILE A 239 -10.43 7.96 -1.84
N SER A 240 -10.51 8.82 -2.86
CA SER A 240 -9.50 9.82 -3.19
C SER A 240 -9.27 10.80 -2.05
N LEU A 241 -10.31 11.09 -1.26
CA LEU A 241 -10.21 11.94 -0.08
C LEU A 241 -9.74 11.17 1.15
N LEU A 242 -10.05 9.86 1.26
CA LEU A 242 -9.72 9.04 2.43
C LEU A 242 -8.28 8.54 2.44
N LYS A 243 -7.78 8.09 1.25
CA LYS A 243 -6.49 7.41 1.12
C LYS A 243 -5.74 7.83 -0.13
N PRO A 244 -5.41 9.12 -0.27
CA PRO A 244 -4.65 9.62 -1.40
C PRO A 244 -3.22 9.09 -1.43
N VAL A 245 -2.60 9.19 -2.61
CA VAL A 245 -1.19 8.83 -2.84
C VAL A 245 -0.41 10.07 -3.24
N ILE A 246 0.72 10.31 -2.61
CA ILE A 246 1.69 11.34 -2.98
C ILE A 246 2.79 10.68 -3.80
N ALA A 247 2.98 11.12 -5.02
CA ALA A 247 3.99 10.58 -5.92
C ALA A 247 5.23 11.48 -6.00
N PRO A 248 6.38 10.92 -6.43
CA PRO A 248 7.64 11.65 -6.48
C PRO A 248 7.68 12.82 -7.48
N ASP A 249 6.66 12.94 -8.34
CA ASP A 249 6.49 14.05 -9.27
C ASP A 249 5.85 15.30 -8.64
N GLY A 250 5.60 15.28 -7.33
CA GLY A 250 5.04 16.40 -6.59
C GLY A 250 3.53 16.56 -6.72
N PHE A 251 2.82 15.50 -7.15
CA PHE A 251 1.36 15.50 -7.26
C PHE A 251 0.70 14.46 -6.35
N VAL A 252 -0.57 14.73 -6.04
CA VAL A 252 -1.46 13.85 -5.31
C VAL A 252 -2.36 13.10 -6.29
N TYR A 253 -2.53 11.80 -6.04
CA TYR A 253 -3.32 10.87 -6.84
C TYR A 253 -4.42 10.22 -6.00
N PRO A 254 -5.55 9.78 -6.60
CA PRO A 254 -6.73 9.32 -5.85
C PRO A 254 -6.50 8.05 -5.03
N CYS A 255 -5.70 7.13 -5.49
CA CYS A 255 -5.42 5.88 -4.77
C CYS A 255 -4.22 5.13 -5.38
N CYS A 256 -3.77 4.05 -4.74
CA CYS A 256 -2.70 3.21 -5.30
C CYS A 256 -3.14 2.35 -6.51
N GLY A 257 -4.43 2.28 -6.83
CA GLY A 257 -4.95 1.60 -8.00
C GLY A 257 -4.69 2.32 -9.31
N VAL A 258 -4.34 3.62 -9.28
CA VAL A 258 -4.08 4.43 -10.49
C VAL A 258 -3.00 3.84 -11.40
N GLN A 259 -2.07 3.08 -10.84
CA GLN A 259 -1.00 2.41 -11.57
C GLN A 259 -1.50 1.30 -12.51
N TYR A 260 -2.75 0.87 -12.33
CA TYR A 260 -3.41 -0.19 -13.09
C TYR A 260 -4.72 0.28 -13.74
N ALA A 261 -5.10 1.53 -13.51
CA ALA A 261 -6.43 2.02 -13.83
C ALA A 261 -6.69 2.19 -15.32
N LEU A 262 -5.65 2.38 -16.13
CA LEU A 262 -5.73 2.62 -17.56
C LEU A 262 -4.88 1.60 -18.33
N PRO A 263 -5.34 1.09 -19.47
CA PRO A 263 -4.64 0.08 -20.27
C PRO A 263 -3.23 0.54 -20.69
N ASP A 264 -3.12 1.78 -21.13
CA ASP A 264 -1.86 2.33 -21.68
C ASP A 264 -0.93 2.93 -20.62
N SER A 265 -1.36 2.95 -19.35
CA SER A 265 -0.61 3.60 -18.27
C SER A 265 0.17 2.62 -17.40
N GLU A 266 0.22 1.35 -17.79
CA GLU A 266 0.89 0.32 -17.02
C GLU A 266 2.31 0.73 -16.63
N GLY A 267 2.56 0.71 -15.34
CA GLY A 267 3.83 1.07 -14.75
C GLY A 267 4.11 2.57 -14.59
N LEU A 268 3.10 3.44 -14.65
CA LEU A 268 3.18 4.89 -14.43
C LEU A 268 2.13 5.40 -13.45
N PHE A 269 2.39 6.59 -12.86
CA PHE A 269 1.36 7.45 -12.31
C PHE A 269 0.81 8.33 -13.44
N PRO A 270 -0.41 8.08 -13.97
CA PRO A 270 -0.92 8.78 -15.15
C PRO A 270 -1.18 10.26 -14.85
N LYS A 271 -0.63 11.17 -15.65
CA LYS A 271 -0.78 12.62 -15.42
C LYS A 271 -2.23 13.09 -15.40
N GLN A 272 -3.11 12.46 -16.18
CA GLN A 272 -4.55 12.75 -16.22
C GLN A 272 -5.29 12.36 -14.94
N MET A 273 -4.65 11.62 -14.04
CA MET A 273 -5.21 11.25 -12.74
C MET A 273 -4.67 12.09 -11.58
N ARG A 274 -3.92 13.16 -11.85
CA ARG A 274 -3.49 14.11 -10.84
C ARG A 274 -4.67 14.85 -10.24
N MET A 275 -4.77 14.87 -8.92
CA MET A 275 -5.79 15.63 -8.19
C MET A 275 -5.36 17.09 -7.99
N CYS A 276 -4.21 17.27 -7.37
CA CYS A 276 -3.61 18.58 -7.10
C CYS A 276 -2.09 18.44 -6.93
N SER A 277 -1.36 19.54 -6.97
CA SER A 277 0.03 19.55 -6.53
C SER A 277 0.14 19.46 -5.01
N ILE A 278 1.29 19.02 -4.48
CA ILE A 278 1.52 18.99 -3.03
C ILE A 278 1.41 20.37 -2.35
N LYS A 279 1.49 21.46 -3.11
CA LYS A 279 1.34 22.84 -2.61
C LYS A 279 -0.13 23.24 -2.38
N GLU A 280 -1.06 22.55 -3.03
CA GLU A 280 -2.50 22.85 -3.03
C GLU A 280 -3.30 21.94 -2.08
N ILE A 281 -2.64 21.00 -1.37
CA ILE A 281 -3.29 20.02 -0.50
C ILE A 281 -4.31 20.65 0.46
N PRO A 282 -3.99 21.70 1.25
CA PRO A 282 -4.96 22.25 2.18
C PRO A 282 -6.24 22.74 1.50
N THR A 283 -6.09 23.47 0.38
CA THR A 283 -7.24 24.01 -0.36
C THR A 283 -8.07 22.88 -0.98
N TYR A 284 -7.44 21.93 -1.64
CA TYR A 284 -8.12 20.85 -2.33
C TYR A 284 -8.96 19.99 -1.36
N PHE A 285 -8.37 19.56 -0.25
CA PHE A 285 -9.06 18.68 0.72
C PHE A 285 -10.07 19.43 1.59
N CYS A 286 -9.83 20.70 1.95
CA CYS A 286 -10.84 21.51 2.65
C CYS A 286 -12.07 21.78 1.79
N GLN A 287 -11.93 21.85 0.48
CA GLN A 287 -13.07 22.00 -0.43
C GLN A 287 -13.80 20.68 -0.73
N GLN A 288 -13.30 19.54 -0.23
CA GLN A 288 -13.84 18.23 -0.51
C GLN A 288 -13.97 17.93 -2.00
N ASN A 289 -12.97 18.33 -2.79
CA ASN A 289 -12.93 18.09 -4.24
C ASN A 289 -12.80 16.59 -4.51
N ILE A 290 -13.89 15.95 -4.93
CA ILE A 290 -13.93 14.53 -5.24
C ILE A 290 -13.35 14.32 -6.65
N PHE A 291 -12.47 13.34 -6.77
CA PHE A 291 -11.89 12.97 -8.06
C PHE A 291 -12.93 12.26 -8.93
N ASP A 292 -13.01 12.64 -10.22
CA ASP A 292 -13.85 11.91 -11.19
C ASP A 292 -13.14 10.60 -11.58
N GLY A 293 -13.58 9.50 -10.95
CA GLY A 293 -13.05 8.17 -11.19
C GLY A 293 -13.61 7.47 -12.41
N SER A 294 -14.51 8.09 -13.19
CA SER A 294 -15.07 7.50 -14.42
C SER A 294 -13.99 7.24 -15.49
N ILE A 295 -12.83 7.92 -15.37
CA ILE A 295 -11.64 7.69 -16.17
C ILE A 295 -11.01 6.31 -15.91
N CYS A 296 -11.23 5.70 -14.71
CA CYS A 296 -10.63 4.42 -14.36
C CYS A 296 -11.34 3.27 -15.08
N GLU A 297 -10.67 2.62 -16.02
CA GLU A 297 -11.18 1.40 -16.64
C GLU A 297 -11.13 0.20 -15.68
N LYS A 298 -10.15 0.19 -14.77
CA LYS A 298 -9.99 -0.84 -13.73
C LYS A 298 -10.00 -0.17 -12.34
N CYS A 299 -11.07 -0.37 -11.57
CA CYS A 299 -11.20 0.07 -10.18
C CYS A 299 -11.23 -1.13 -9.24
N TYR A 300 -10.34 -1.13 -8.24
CA TYR A 300 -10.23 -2.19 -7.23
C TYR A 300 -10.87 -1.80 -5.89
N TYR A 301 -11.53 -0.63 -5.83
CA TYR A 301 -12.04 -0.05 -4.57
C TYR A 301 -13.53 0.33 -4.59
N PRO A 302 -14.43 -0.35 -5.36
CA PRO A 302 -15.84 0.04 -5.41
C PRO A 302 -16.47 0.00 -4.02
N ALA A 303 -16.28 -1.08 -3.27
CA ALA A 303 -16.86 -1.24 -1.94
C ALA A 303 -16.45 -0.16 -0.91
N TYR A 304 -15.35 0.54 -1.14
CA TYR A 304 -15.00 1.71 -0.31
C TYR A 304 -15.84 2.93 -0.65
N ASN A 305 -16.00 3.18 -1.94
CA ASN A 305 -16.81 4.30 -2.40
C ASN A 305 -18.26 4.13 -1.92
N ASP A 306 -18.82 2.93 -2.02
CA ASP A 306 -20.20 2.60 -1.56
C ASP A 306 -20.36 2.88 -0.05
N VAL A 307 -19.41 2.43 0.77
CA VAL A 307 -19.45 2.69 2.22
C VAL A 307 -19.29 4.18 2.53
N LEU A 308 -18.34 4.87 1.88
CA LEU A 308 -18.11 6.29 2.11
C LEU A 308 -19.30 7.13 1.64
N GLU A 309 -19.95 6.78 0.53
CA GLU A 309 -21.19 7.38 0.07
C GLU A 309 -22.27 7.29 1.16
N THR A 310 -22.54 6.06 1.63
CA THR A 310 -23.50 5.83 2.72
C THR A 310 -23.18 6.64 3.97
N LEU A 311 -21.90 6.83 4.31
CA LEU A 311 -21.50 7.59 5.50
C LEU A 311 -21.57 9.12 5.33
N THR A 312 -21.55 9.61 4.10
CA THR A 312 -21.60 11.06 3.80
C THR A 312 -23.02 11.55 3.49
N GLU A 313 -23.93 10.65 3.15
CA GLU A 313 -25.33 10.99 2.88
C GLU A 313 -26.15 11.07 4.16
N HIS A 314 -27.18 11.93 4.12
CA HIS A 314 -28.18 12.03 5.17
C HIS A 314 -29.46 11.28 4.75
N TYR A 315 -29.92 10.38 5.60
CA TYR A 315 -31.15 9.61 5.40
C TYR A 315 -32.21 10.06 6.38
N ASP A 316 -33.36 10.54 5.90
CA ASP A 316 -34.45 11.05 6.72
C ASP A 316 -35.00 10.02 7.74
N HIS A 317 -34.90 8.75 7.44
CA HIS A 317 -35.38 7.64 8.29
C HIS A 317 -34.28 6.62 8.59
N GLY A 318 -33.05 7.08 8.81
CA GLY A 318 -31.86 6.23 9.03
C GLY A 318 -31.90 5.33 10.27
N VAL A 319 -32.97 5.41 11.09
CA VAL A 319 -33.21 4.53 12.24
C VAL A 319 -33.95 3.23 11.86
N PHE A 320 -34.51 3.18 10.66
CA PHE A 320 -35.18 1.97 10.16
C PHE A 320 -34.16 1.13 9.38
N VAL A 321 -33.59 0.13 10.03
CA VAL A 321 -32.62 -0.83 9.49
C VAL A 321 -33.22 -2.22 9.35
#